data_33b16520870f4fe9954dbdf5620f2d40
#
_entry.id   33b16520870f4fe9954dbdf5620f2d40
#
_cell.length_a   1.000
_cell.length_b   1.000
_cell.length_c   1.000
_cell.angle_alpha   90.00
_cell.angle_beta   90.00
_cell.angle_gamma   90.00
#
_symmetry.space_group_name_H-M   'P 1'
#
loop_
_entity.id
_entity.type
_entity.pdbx_description
1 polymer ?
#
loop_
_entity_poly.entity_id
_entity_poly.type
_entity_poly.pdbx_seq_one_letter_code
_entity_poly.pdbx_strand_id
1 'polypeptide(L)'
;MKFGIIGLGYVGLATLCGLAKAGHEVIGVETHQGKLGLLKSGHPPFHEPGMADVLQEHADQITLTDEIADADHVDYLVLAVGTPSKPDGSCDLFYIETALSELKTKHKVIIRSSVPPGTTDLLKIMYPSHTFAIVPEFLQEGRALADVMKPHRVVIGCEDLEVCEELAGIYGRLGVPLICTTPINAELIKYASNAFLATKISFMNDLSRLADEAGADITTIADGMGLDPRIGRSFLNAGIGYGGSCFPKDMDALLHVAKENDVNLRVIKAAAKVNETQAPYVLSKLHLEPKMRVAILGLAFKPGTDDMRDAPSILLAHHMVARDVEVIGYDPIATWEYPQAASVEEALKDADYAILVTEWEELVNLAPEAFSGMRQRRLIDARNAWKFARDPGDVAYEGIGRMQRPSNTPTSN
;
A
#
# COMPACT_ATOMS: atom_id res chain seq x y z
N MET A 1 20.46 23.55 1.67
CA MET A 1 21.23 22.33 1.44
C MET A 1 20.80 21.77 0.09
N LYS A 2 21.66 20.97 -0.52
CA LYS A 2 21.39 20.32 -1.81
C LYS A 2 21.26 18.81 -1.61
N PHE A 3 20.17 18.22 -2.13
CA PHE A 3 19.89 16.80 -2.04
C PHE A 3 19.85 16.17 -3.42
N GLY A 4 20.43 14.98 -3.59
CA GLY A 4 20.20 14.12 -4.76
C GLY A 4 19.24 13.00 -4.37
N ILE A 5 18.21 12.71 -5.20
CA ILE A 5 17.27 11.62 -4.95
C ILE A 5 17.31 10.68 -6.14
N ILE A 6 17.72 9.44 -5.92
CA ILE A 6 17.77 8.40 -6.95
C ILE A 6 16.52 7.53 -6.82
N GLY A 7 15.73 7.48 -7.89
CA GLY A 7 14.44 6.79 -7.99
C GLY A 7 13.28 7.70 -7.61
N LEU A 8 12.43 8.05 -8.59
CA LEU A 8 11.29 8.94 -8.42
C LEU A 8 9.95 8.19 -8.49
N GLY A 9 9.85 7.05 -7.77
CA GLY A 9 8.59 6.43 -7.42
C GLY A 9 7.85 7.22 -6.31
N TYR A 10 6.81 6.64 -5.72
CA TYR A 10 6.02 7.29 -4.67
C TYR A 10 6.88 7.89 -3.54
N VAL A 11 7.84 7.12 -3.02
CA VAL A 11 8.70 7.54 -1.91
C VAL A 11 9.66 8.65 -2.34
N GLY A 12 10.36 8.45 -3.47
CA GLY A 12 11.35 9.41 -3.94
C GLY A 12 10.73 10.73 -4.36
N LEU A 13 9.63 10.69 -5.11
CA LEU A 13 8.96 11.90 -5.56
C LEU A 13 8.32 12.67 -4.39
N ALA A 14 7.68 11.98 -3.43
CA ALA A 14 7.17 12.61 -2.23
C ALA A 14 8.28 13.25 -1.41
N THR A 15 9.45 12.59 -1.30
CA THR A 15 10.62 13.12 -0.60
C THR A 15 11.17 14.36 -1.32
N LEU A 16 11.28 14.31 -2.65
CA LEU A 16 11.68 15.45 -3.50
C LEU A 16 10.79 16.66 -3.26
N CYS A 17 9.48 16.46 -3.37
CA CYS A 17 8.49 17.51 -3.15
C CYS A 17 8.56 18.08 -1.72
N GLY A 18 8.72 17.22 -0.72
CA GLY A 18 8.85 17.64 0.69
C GLY A 18 10.09 18.48 0.94
N LEU A 19 11.24 18.11 0.37
CA LEU A 19 12.49 18.84 0.51
C LEU A 19 12.46 20.18 -0.24
N ALA A 20 11.89 20.21 -1.46
CA ALA A 20 11.70 21.46 -2.21
C ALA A 20 10.79 22.44 -1.44
N LYS A 21 9.66 21.99 -0.90
CA LYS A 21 8.79 22.80 -0.02
C LYS A 21 9.49 23.29 1.24
N ALA A 22 10.48 22.57 1.74
CA ALA A 22 11.30 22.98 2.89
C ALA A 22 12.41 23.99 2.49
N GLY A 23 12.50 24.38 1.21
CA GLY A 23 13.46 25.38 0.70
C GLY A 23 14.84 24.80 0.39
N HIS A 24 14.94 23.51 0.08
CA HIS A 24 16.18 22.87 -0.33
C HIS A 24 16.26 22.77 -1.86
N GLU A 25 17.49 22.81 -2.40
CA GLU A 25 17.74 22.45 -3.80
C GLU A 25 17.72 20.92 -3.93
N VAL A 26 17.03 20.39 -4.94
CA VAL A 26 16.85 18.95 -5.11
C VAL A 26 17.15 18.54 -6.55
N ILE A 27 18.00 17.52 -6.71
CA ILE A 27 18.23 16.83 -7.98
C ILE A 27 17.50 15.49 -7.91
N GLY A 28 16.49 15.30 -8.76
CA GLY A 28 15.77 14.05 -8.89
C GLY A 28 16.30 13.25 -10.09
N VAL A 29 16.71 12.00 -9.85
CA VAL A 29 17.21 11.08 -10.87
C VAL A 29 16.16 10.01 -11.14
N GLU A 30 15.69 9.92 -12.40
CA GLU A 30 14.75 8.91 -12.88
C GLU A 30 15.22 8.37 -14.24
N THR A 31 15.60 7.11 -14.28
CA THR A 31 16.15 6.48 -15.49
C THR A 31 15.09 6.07 -16.51
N HIS A 32 13.84 5.92 -16.09
CA HIS A 32 12.74 5.58 -16.98
C HIS A 32 12.28 6.82 -17.77
N GLN A 33 12.62 6.89 -19.05
CA GLN A 33 12.41 8.07 -19.92
C GLN A 33 10.95 8.56 -19.94
N GLY A 34 9.96 7.64 -19.97
CA GLY A 34 8.54 8.00 -19.96
C GLY A 34 8.13 8.72 -18.67
N LYS A 35 8.58 8.23 -17.50
CA LYS A 35 8.33 8.88 -16.21
C LYS A 35 9.04 10.22 -16.11
N LEU A 36 10.31 10.26 -16.53
CA LEU A 36 11.09 11.50 -16.54
C LEU A 36 10.46 12.58 -17.43
N GLY A 37 9.94 12.19 -18.59
CA GLY A 37 9.23 13.10 -19.50
C GLY A 37 7.96 13.70 -18.86
N LEU A 38 7.17 12.89 -18.18
CA LEU A 38 6.01 13.37 -17.42
C LEU A 38 6.41 14.34 -16.31
N LEU A 39 7.43 13.99 -15.52
CA LEU A 39 7.91 14.83 -14.42
C LEU A 39 8.45 16.17 -14.93
N LYS A 40 9.23 16.19 -16.04
CA LYS A 40 9.73 17.42 -16.68
C LYS A 40 8.59 18.31 -17.21
N SER A 41 7.42 17.74 -17.50
CA SER A 41 6.22 18.49 -17.87
C SER A 41 5.34 18.90 -16.66
N GLY A 42 5.83 18.65 -15.42
CA GLY A 42 5.12 18.99 -14.18
C GLY A 42 4.02 17.99 -13.76
N HIS A 43 4.01 16.78 -14.35
CA HIS A 43 3.00 15.76 -14.07
C HIS A 43 3.62 14.55 -13.37
N PRO A 44 3.13 14.14 -12.19
CA PRO A 44 3.51 12.89 -11.56
C PRO A 44 3.14 11.69 -12.45
N PRO A 45 3.96 10.61 -12.48
CA PRO A 45 3.68 9.42 -13.29
C PRO A 45 2.66 8.45 -12.64
N PHE A 46 2.00 8.86 -11.58
CA PHE A 46 0.98 8.13 -10.81
C PHE A 46 0.04 9.12 -10.12
N HIS A 47 -1.12 8.64 -9.70
CA HIS A 47 -2.09 9.49 -9.01
C HIS A 47 -1.65 9.77 -7.55
N GLU A 48 -1.33 11.04 -7.25
CA GLU A 48 -1.00 11.49 -5.89
C GLU A 48 -1.38 12.95 -5.69
N PRO A 49 -2.34 13.26 -4.80
CA PRO A 49 -2.85 14.61 -4.61
C PRO A 49 -1.75 15.62 -4.22
N GLY A 50 -1.76 16.79 -4.88
CA GLY A 50 -0.89 17.92 -4.57
C GLY A 50 0.55 17.83 -5.08
N MET A 51 1.01 16.70 -5.62
CA MET A 51 2.38 16.59 -6.15
C MET A 51 2.59 17.45 -7.39
N ALA A 52 1.62 17.50 -8.31
CA ALA A 52 1.72 18.33 -9.50
C ALA A 52 1.89 19.81 -9.15
N ASP A 53 1.13 20.29 -8.17
CA ASP A 53 1.22 21.69 -7.71
C ASP A 53 2.63 22.00 -7.19
N VAL A 54 3.21 21.10 -6.38
CA VAL A 54 4.56 21.28 -5.83
C VAL A 54 5.63 21.27 -6.93
N LEU A 55 5.52 20.37 -7.90
CA LEU A 55 6.47 20.31 -9.03
C LEU A 55 6.47 21.62 -9.83
N GLN A 56 5.32 22.27 -9.96
CA GLN A 56 5.19 23.55 -10.66
C GLN A 56 5.63 24.74 -9.81
N GLU A 57 5.16 24.82 -8.56
CA GLU A 57 5.43 25.93 -7.64
C GLU A 57 6.93 26.03 -7.24
N HIS A 58 7.65 24.90 -7.21
CA HIS A 58 9.05 24.81 -6.79
C HIS A 58 9.98 24.38 -7.93
N ALA A 59 9.59 24.59 -9.18
CA ALA A 59 10.35 24.19 -10.36
C ALA A 59 11.79 24.77 -10.41
N ASP A 60 12.00 25.93 -9.83
CA ASP A 60 13.30 26.61 -9.72
C ASP A 60 14.26 25.92 -8.73
N GLN A 61 13.75 25.11 -7.82
CA GLN A 61 14.52 24.36 -6.82
C GLN A 61 14.73 22.90 -7.22
N ILE A 62 14.03 22.43 -8.26
CA ILE A 62 14.01 21.03 -8.69
C ILE A 62 14.74 20.88 -10.04
N THR A 63 15.77 20.06 -10.07
CA THR A 63 16.42 19.61 -11.30
C THR A 63 16.08 18.14 -11.54
N LEU A 64 15.65 17.78 -12.74
CA LEU A 64 15.29 16.41 -13.13
C LEU A 64 16.21 15.89 -14.21
N THR A 65 16.84 14.73 -13.97
CA THR A 65 17.82 14.11 -14.86
C THR A 65 17.65 12.58 -14.91
N ASP A 66 18.22 11.93 -15.90
CA ASP A 66 18.40 10.48 -15.99
C ASP A 66 19.82 10.02 -15.61
N GLU A 67 20.74 10.97 -15.41
CA GLU A 67 22.14 10.69 -15.10
C GLU A 67 22.41 10.76 -13.60
N ILE A 68 22.85 9.64 -12.99
CA ILE A 68 23.21 9.58 -11.55
C ILE A 68 24.38 10.54 -11.26
N ALA A 69 25.31 10.71 -12.20
CA ALA A 69 26.46 11.60 -12.04
C ALA A 69 26.09 13.07 -11.78
N ASP A 70 24.91 13.52 -12.20
CA ASP A 70 24.45 14.89 -11.92
C ASP A 70 24.19 15.10 -10.41
N ALA A 71 24.01 14.01 -9.65
CA ALA A 71 23.85 14.03 -8.20
C ALA A 71 25.19 13.86 -7.43
N ASP A 72 26.36 13.87 -8.09
CA ASP A 72 27.66 13.66 -7.43
C ASP A 72 28.14 14.84 -6.54
N HIS A 73 27.44 16.00 -6.58
CA HIS A 73 27.82 17.18 -5.81
C HIS A 73 26.69 17.70 -4.93
N VAL A 74 26.22 16.83 -4.04
CA VAL A 74 25.11 17.12 -3.10
C VAL A 74 25.58 16.94 -1.65
N ASP A 75 24.89 17.58 -0.72
CA ASP A 75 25.15 17.42 0.71
C ASP A 75 24.72 16.01 1.18
N TYR A 76 23.59 15.55 0.66
CA TYR A 76 23.02 14.23 0.94
C TYR A 76 22.49 13.58 -0.33
N LEU A 77 22.78 12.28 -0.48
CA LEU A 77 22.21 11.44 -1.52
C LEU A 77 21.13 10.54 -0.91
N VAL A 78 19.92 10.56 -1.45
CA VAL A 78 18.78 9.77 -0.99
C VAL A 78 18.54 8.63 -1.98
N LEU A 79 18.59 7.39 -1.52
CA LEU A 79 18.22 6.21 -2.29
C LEU A 79 16.74 5.87 -2.03
N ALA A 80 15.90 6.04 -3.04
CA ALA A 80 14.47 5.76 -3.00
C ALA A 80 14.04 4.85 -4.18
N VAL A 81 14.95 3.99 -4.61
CA VAL A 81 14.74 3.01 -5.69
C VAL A 81 13.89 1.83 -5.23
N GLY A 82 13.28 1.14 -6.18
CA GLY A 82 12.48 -0.05 -5.90
C GLY A 82 13.30 -1.20 -5.32
N THR A 83 12.69 -1.96 -4.42
CA THR A 83 13.26 -3.18 -3.82
C THR A 83 12.25 -4.32 -3.95
N PRO A 84 12.07 -4.90 -5.16
CA PRO A 84 11.08 -5.93 -5.40
C PRO A 84 11.43 -7.24 -4.70
N SER A 85 10.42 -8.10 -4.50
CA SER A 85 10.64 -9.45 -4.00
C SER A 85 11.21 -10.35 -5.10
N LYS A 86 12.17 -11.21 -4.75
CA LYS A 86 12.59 -12.35 -5.56
C LYS A 86 11.64 -13.53 -5.38
N PRO A 87 11.69 -14.55 -6.26
CA PRO A 87 10.81 -15.73 -6.15
C PRO A 87 10.95 -16.52 -4.83
N ASP A 88 12.07 -16.41 -4.13
CA ASP A 88 12.32 -17.02 -2.82
C ASP A 88 11.83 -16.18 -1.64
N GLY A 89 11.22 -15.02 -1.91
CA GLY A 89 10.76 -14.06 -0.91
C GLY A 89 11.83 -13.09 -0.42
N SER A 90 13.09 -13.23 -0.85
CA SER A 90 14.14 -12.27 -0.51
C SER A 90 13.92 -10.92 -1.22
N CYS A 91 14.49 -9.86 -0.65
CA CYS A 91 14.48 -8.53 -1.23
C CYS A 91 15.56 -8.41 -2.31
N ASP A 92 15.22 -7.88 -3.47
CA ASP A 92 16.20 -7.58 -4.52
C ASP A 92 16.81 -6.20 -4.31
N LEU A 93 18.11 -6.15 -4.03
CA LEU A 93 18.87 -4.91 -3.82
C LEU A 93 19.55 -4.41 -5.10
N PHE A 94 19.32 -5.04 -6.24
CA PHE A 94 19.98 -4.73 -7.52
C PHE A 94 19.98 -3.24 -7.86
N TYR A 95 18.85 -2.55 -7.69
CA TYR A 95 18.77 -1.13 -8.02
C TYR A 95 19.54 -0.24 -7.03
N ILE A 96 19.65 -0.63 -5.77
CA ILE A 96 20.48 0.06 -4.77
C ILE A 96 21.95 -0.11 -5.10
N GLU A 97 22.38 -1.34 -5.38
CA GLU A 97 23.77 -1.65 -5.73
C GLU A 97 24.17 -0.98 -7.05
N THR A 98 23.30 -0.97 -8.05
CA THR A 98 23.51 -0.27 -9.31
C THR A 98 23.71 1.23 -9.07
N ALA A 99 22.81 1.86 -8.32
CA ALA A 99 22.91 3.28 -8.00
C ALA A 99 24.24 3.63 -7.29
N LEU A 100 24.62 2.82 -6.30
CA LEU A 100 25.87 3.05 -5.55
C LEU A 100 27.13 2.81 -6.40
N SER A 101 27.09 1.85 -7.33
CA SER A 101 28.24 1.52 -8.20
C SER A 101 28.55 2.62 -9.24
N GLU A 102 27.57 3.44 -9.60
CA GLU A 102 27.71 4.53 -10.54
C GLU A 102 28.26 5.83 -9.91
N LEU A 103 28.23 5.93 -8.57
CA LEU A 103 28.75 7.09 -7.83
C LEU A 103 30.28 7.15 -7.90
N LYS A 104 30.83 8.31 -8.24
CA LYS A 104 32.27 8.53 -8.40
C LYS A 104 32.92 9.22 -7.21
N THR A 105 32.13 9.86 -6.36
CA THR A 105 32.62 10.62 -5.21
C THR A 105 32.08 10.05 -3.87
N LYS A 106 32.65 10.51 -2.76
CA LYS A 106 32.18 10.12 -1.43
C LYS A 106 30.88 10.86 -1.09
N HIS A 107 29.88 10.13 -0.57
CA HIS A 107 28.59 10.70 -0.19
C HIS A 107 28.17 10.35 1.24
N LYS A 108 27.35 11.23 1.84
CA LYS A 108 26.44 10.92 2.94
C LYS A 108 25.15 10.37 2.31
N VAL A 109 24.92 9.06 2.42
CA VAL A 109 23.81 8.35 1.77
C VAL A 109 22.69 8.10 2.76
N ILE A 110 21.50 8.55 2.42
CA ILE A 110 20.25 8.25 3.15
C ILE A 110 19.49 7.15 2.42
N ILE A 111 19.35 5.99 3.02
CA ILE A 111 18.51 4.91 2.51
C ILE A 111 17.07 5.20 2.91
N ARG A 112 16.21 5.42 1.91
CA ARG A 112 14.74 5.54 2.08
C ARG A 112 13.98 4.36 1.50
N SER A 113 14.61 3.59 0.62
CA SER A 113 14.08 2.31 0.15
C SER A 113 13.81 1.37 1.33
N SER A 114 12.74 0.58 1.26
CA SER A 114 12.47 -0.45 2.27
C SER A 114 13.44 -1.60 2.08
N VAL A 115 14.42 -1.71 2.97
CA VAL A 115 15.47 -2.74 2.91
C VAL A 115 15.41 -3.66 4.13
N PRO A 116 15.72 -4.96 3.98
CA PRO A 116 15.73 -5.92 5.07
C PRO A 116 16.71 -5.56 6.20
N PRO A 117 16.44 -6.00 7.44
CA PRO A 117 17.34 -5.78 8.57
C PRO A 117 18.75 -6.29 8.29
N GLY A 118 19.76 -5.46 8.55
CA GLY A 118 21.18 -5.72 8.28
C GLY A 118 21.69 -5.21 6.94
N THR A 119 20.82 -4.71 6.06
CA THR A 119 21.22 -4.23 4.72
C THR A 119 22.14 -3.02 4.81
N THR A 120 21.86 -2.05 5.69
CA THR A 120 22.72 -0.87 5.83
C THR A 120 24.14 -1.25 6.24
N ASP A 121 24.31 -2.23 7.12
CA ASP A 121 25.63 -2.71 7.55
C ASP A 121 26.34 -3.45 6.42
N LEU A 122 25.62 -4.23 5.62
CA LEU A 122 26.17 -4.86 4.42
C LEU A 122 26.68 -3.81 3.41
N LEU A 123 25.89 -2.77 3.15
CA LEU A 123 26.26 -1.69 2.22
C LEU A 123 27.49 -0.90 2.70
N LYS A 124 27.65 -0.68 4.01
CA LYS A 124 28.89 -0.09 4.58
C LYS A 124 30.13 -0.92 4.28
N ILE A 125 30.01 -2.24 4.34
CA ILE A 125 31.12 -3.16 4.04
C ILE A 125 31.44 -3.13 2.54
N MET A 126 30.43 -3.15 1.67
CA MET A 126 30.60 -3.17 0.21
C MET A 126 31.06 -1.82 -0.36
N TYR A 127 30.62 -0.71 0.24
CA TYR A 127 30.92 0.66 -0.23
C TYR A 127 31.51 1.53 0.90
N PRO A 128 32.72 1.21 1.40
CA PRO A 128 33.29 1.85 2.59
C PRO A 128 33.70 3.32 2.40
N SER A 129 33.65 3.82 1.17
CA SER A 129 33.87 5.25 0.88
C SER A 129 32.70 6.14 1.31
N HIS A 130 31.48 5.60 1.40
CA HIS A 130 30.28 6.34 1.74
C HIS A 130 29.95 6.26 3.24
N THR A 131 29.25 7.26 3.75
CA THR A 131 28.63 7.21 5.08
C THR A 131 27.15 6.96 4.91
N PHE A 132 26.61 5.95 5.59
CA PHE A 132 25.23 5.53 5.44
C PHE A 132 24.40 5.89 6.68
N ALA A 133 23.19 6.40 6.41
CA ALA A 133 22.09 6.46 7.35
C ALA A 133 20.84 5.84 6.70
N ILE A 134 19.96 5.27 7.49
CA ILE A 134 18.64 4.86 7.02
C ILE A 134 17.58 5.73 7.69
N VAL A 135 16.68 6.29 6.89
CA VAL A 135 15.51 7.03 7.32
C VAL A 135 14.29 6.40 6.65
N PRO A 136 13.74 5.31 7.23
CA PRO A 136 12.64 4.59 6.61
C PRO A 136 11.41 5.48 6.49
N GLU A 137 10.62 5.24 5.46
CA GLU A 137 9.35 5.91 5.23
C GLU A 137 8.17 5.14 5.86
N PHE A 138 7.09 5.85 6.18
CA PHE A 138 5.83 5.30 6.67
C PHE A 138 4.65 5.92 5.90
N LEU A 139 4.86 6.14 4.60
CA LEU A 139 3.93 6.82 3.72
C LEU A 139 2.75 5.90 3.34
N GLN A 140 1.66 6.55 2.96
CA GLN A 140 0.51 5.88 2.36
C GLN A 140 0.28 6.47 0.97
N GLU A 141 0.24 5.64 -0.06
CA GLU A 141 -0.13 6.06 -1.42
C GLU A 141 -1.49 6.78 -1.39
N GLY A 142 -1.66 7.80 -2.23
CA GLY A 142 -2.82 8.69 -2.20
C GLY A 142 -2.79 9.78 -1.12
N ARG A 143 -1.76 9.77 -0.24
CA ARG A 143 -1.48 10.83 0.73
C ARG A 143 0.02 10.97 1.06
N ALA A 144 0.88 10.43 0.21
CA ALA A 144 2.32 10.36 0.44
C ALA A 144 2.95 11.75 0.68
N LEU A 145 2.54 12.77 -0.08
CA LEU A 145 3.00 14.14 0.13
C LEU A 145 2.59 14.67 1.52
N ALA A 146 1.35 14.46 1.94
CA ALA A 146 0.88 14.88 3.27
C ALA A 146 1.65 14.18 4.38
N ASP A 147 1.93 12.86 4.22
CA ASP A 147 2.67 12.06 5.19
C ASP A 147 4.16 12.46 5.27
N VAL A 148 4.79 12.91 4.17
CA VAL A 148 6.14 13.48 4.20
C VAL A 148 6.15 14.81 4.94
N MET A 149 5.16 15.68 4.68
CA MET A 149 5.09 17.01 5.30
C MET A 149 4.73 16.95 6.78
N LYS A 150 3.94 15.97 7.20
CA LYS A 150 3.50 15.80 8.59
C LYS A 150 3.47 14.33 8.98
N PRO A 151 4.64 13.67 9.10
CA PRO A 151 4.71 12.28 9.51
C PRO A 151 4.29 12.11 10.98
N HIS A 152 3.82 10.93 11.36
CA HIS A 152 3.54 10.62 12.77
C HIS A 152 4.82 10.50 13.60
N ARG A 153 5.93 10.17 12.99
CA ARG A 153 7.27 10.04 13.57
C ARG A 153 8.35 10.03 12.49
N VAL A 154 9.57 10.33 12.88
CA VAL A 154 10.77 10.10 12.06
C VAL A 154 11.69 9.14 12.81
N VAL A 155 12.23 8.16 12.11
CA VAL A 155 13.25 7.23 12.62
C VAL A 155 14.52 7.43 11.82
N ILE A 156 15.65 7.63 12.50
CA ILE A 156 16.97 7.79 11.91
C ILE A 156 17.85 6.68 12.45
N GLY A 157 18.25 5.76 11.60
CA GLY A 157 19.23 4.73 11.89
C GLY A 157 20.60 5.15 11.36
N CYS A 158 21.52 5.50 12.25
CA CYS A 158 22.86 5.92 11.88
C CYS A 158 23.84 5.62 13.00
N GLU A 159 25.08 5.22 12.67
CA GLU A 159 26.18 5.05 13.63
C GLU A 159 27.10 6.26 13.70
N ASP A 160 27.17 7.04 12.62
CA ASP A 160 27.92 8.29 12.57
C ASP A 160 27.14 9.38 13.32
N LEU A 161 27.70 9.84 14.45
CA LEU A 161 27.04 10.79 15.33
C LEU A 161 26.83 12.15 14.66
N GLU A 162 27.78 12.62 13.86
CA GLU A 162 27.69 13.91 13.15
C GLU A 162 26.54 13.87 12.16
N VAL A 163 26.46 12.81 11.34
CA VAL A 163 25.36 12.61 10.39
C VAL A 163 24.01 12.45 11.10
N CYS A 164 23.98 11.75 12.24
CA CYS A 164 22.76 11.61 13.03
C CYS A 164 22.24 12.96 13.55
N GLU A 165 23.14 13.81 14.08
CA GLU A 165 22.80 15.15 14.58
C GLU A 165 22.35 16.09 13.45
N GLU A 166 23.02 16.07 12.30
CA GLU A 166 22.61 16.85 11.12
C GLU A 166 21.21 16.45 10.64
N LEU A 167 20.94 15.13 10.49
CA LEU A 167 19.63 14.62 10.09
C LEU A 167 18.56 14.93 11.13
N ALA A 168 18.89 14.80 12.42
CA ALA A 168 17.99 15.21 13.51
C ALA A 168 17.64 16.71 13.44
N GLY A 169 18.60 17.55 13.07
CA GLY A 169 18.37 18.98 12.83
C GLY A 169 17.47 19.28 11.64
N ILE A 170 17.59 18.50 10.54
CA ILE A 170 16.75 18.62 9.33
C ILE A 170 15.32 18.18 9.66
N TYR A 171 15.14 16.95 10.14
CA TYR A 171 13.82 16.36 10.40
C TYR A 171 13.15 16.90 11.66
N GLY A 172 13.92 17.41 12.64
CA GLY A 172 13.38 18.02 13.86
C GLY A 172 12.52 19.25 13.60
N ARG A 173 12.71 19.92 12.47
CA ARG A 173 11.86 21.05 12.02
C ARG A 173 10.40 20.66 11.74
N LEU A 174 10.15 19.36 11.54
CA LEU A 174 8.78 18.84 11.35
C LEU A 174 7.96 18.84 12.64
N GLY A 175 8.60 19.00 13.83
CA GLY A 175 7.90 19.09 15.12
C GLY A 175 7.19 17.80 15.55
N VAL A 176 7.67 16.63 15.09
CA VAL A 176 7.12 15.32 15.40
C VAL A 176 8.11 14.48 16.21
N PRO A 177 7.67 13.40 16.88
CA PRO A 177 8.57 12.49 17.57
C PRO A 177 9.69 11.98 16.65
N LEU A 178 10.94 12.09 17.11
CA LEU A 178 12.14 11.71 16.40
C LEU A 178 12.88 10.64 17.22
N ILE A 179 13.26 9.55 16.56
CA ILE A 179 13.99 8.43 17.16
C ILE A 179 15.32 8.31 16.42
N CYS A 180 16.44 8.56 17.11
CA CYS A 180 17.78 8.22 16.62
C CYS A 180 18.18 6.86 17.22
N THR A 181 18.61 5.94 16.37
CA THR A 181 18.92 4.56 16.76
C THR A 181 19.94 3.93 15.79
N THR A 182 20.29 2.66 16.00
CA THR A 182 21.13 1.90 15.05
C THR A 182 20.41 1.64 13.74
N PRO A 183 21.11 1.43 12.62
CA PRO A 183 20.51 1.11 11.33
C PRO A 183 19.58 -0.10 11.40
N ILE A 184 20.04 -1.19 12.01
CA ILE A 184 19.26 -2.43 12.13
C ILE A 184 17.94 -2.23 12.90
N ASN A 185 17.93 -1.38 13.92
CA ASN A 185 16.70 -1.05 14.63
C ASN A 185 15.73 -0.27 13.74
N ALA A 186 16.23 0.70 12.96
CA ALA A 186 15.41 1.49 12.05
C ALA A 186 14.78 0.63 10.95
N GLU A 187 15.56 -0.29 10.37
CA GLU A 187 15.10 -1.30 9.40
C GLU A 187 14.00 -2.18 10.01
N LEU A 188 14.26 -2.75 11.21
CA LEU A 188 13.26 -3.57 11.91
C LEU A 188 12.00 -2.79 12.29
N ILE A 189 12.10 -1.53 12.71
CA ILE A 189 10.93 -0.68 13.02
C ILE A 189 10.03 -0.55 11.79
N LYS A 190 10.59 -0.37 10.59
CA LYS A 190 9.81 -0.31 9.35
C LYS A 190 9.07 -1.62 9.10
N TYR A 191 9.78 -2.74 9.04
CA TYR A 191 9.20 -4.04 8.75
C TYR A 191 8.21 -4.49 9.82
N ALA A 192 8.55 -4.32 11.10
CA ALA A 192 7.67 -4.67 12.22
C ALA A 192 6.37 -3.84 12.21
N SER A 193 6.45 -2.55 11.84
CA SER A 193 5.26 -1.71 11.72
C SER A 193 4.32 -2.25 10.65
N ASN A 194 4.83 -2.55 9.44
CA ASN A 194 4.02 -3.08 8.34
C ASN A 194 3.48 -4.48 8.65
N ALA A 195 4.29 -5.35 9.22
CA ALA A 195 3.88 -6.69 9.64
C ALA A 195 2.80 -6.66 10.71
N PHE A 196 2.87 -5.73 11.66
CA PHE A 196 1.84 -5.59 12.69
C PHE A 196 0.51 -5.07 12.12
N LEU A 197 0.54 -4.09 11.20
CA LEU A 197 -0.66 -3.60 10.52
C LEU A 197 -1.31 -4.70 9.68
N ALA A 198 -0.53 -5.46 8.93
CA ALA A 198 -1.00 -6.62 8.18
C ALA A 198 -1.59 -7.71 9.10
N THR A 199 -0.96 -7.95 10.26
CA THR A 199 -1.46 -8.88 11.27
C THR A 199 -2.80 -8.45 11.85
N LYS A 200 -3.02 -7.16 12.09
CA LYS A 200 -4.34 -6.64 12.54
C LYS A 200 -5.44 -6.96 11.53
N ILE A 201 -5.18 -6.75 10.24
CA ILE A 201 -6.14 -7.08 9.17
C ILE A 201 -6.41 -8.59 9.14
N SER A 202 -5.34 -9.41 9.14
CA SER A 202 -5.47 -10.88 9.12
C SER A 202 -6.18 -11.42 10.36
N PHE A 203 -5.93 -10.85 11.53
CA PHE A 203 -6.63 -11.21 12.76
C PHE A 203 -8.15 -11.00 12.64
N MET A 204 -8.56 -9.85 12.09
CA MET A 204 -10.00 -9.57 11.90
C MET A 204 -10.58 -10.44 10.79
N ASN A 205 -9.83 -10.76 9.75
CA ASN A 205 -10.25 -11.67 8.70
C ASN A 205 -10.43 -13.10 9.21
N ASP A 206 -9.54 -13.58 10.05
CA ASP A 206 -9.67 -14.89 10.67
C ASP A 206 -10.87 -14.96 11.61
N LEU A 207 -11.04 -13.92 12.45
CA LEU A 207 -12.20 -13.80 13.35
C LEU A 207 -13.53 -13.64 12.59
N SER A 208 -13.53 -13.05 11.39
CA SER A 208 -14.72 -12.88 10.57
C SER A 208 -15.35 -14.21 10.17
N ARG A 209 -14.56 -15.26 10.00
CA ARG A 209 -15.04 -16.62 9.70
C ARG A 209 -15.85 -17.19 10.88
N LEU A 210 -15.35 -16.98 12.10
CA LEU A 210 -16.10 -17.36 13.30
C LEU A 210 -17.36 -16.48 13.46
N ALA A 211 -17.29 -15.21 13.11
CA ALA A 211 -18.45 -14.32 13.17
C ALA A 211 -19.57 -14.76 12.20
N ASP A 212 -19.22 -15.19 10.99
CA ASP A 212 -20.17 -15.77 10.02
C ASP A 212 -20.86 -17.00 10.60
N GLU A 213 -20.12 -17.95 11.18
CA GLU A 213 -20.69 -19.19 11.77
C GLU A 213 -21.50 -18.91 13.06
N ALA A 214 -21.05 -17.98 13.88
CA ALA A 214 -21.71 -17.65 15.14
C ALA A 214 -22.90 -16.68 15.00
N GLY A 215 -23.15 -16.14 13.80
CA GLY A 215 -24.17 -15.13 13.57
C GLY A 215 -23.86 -13.78 14.22
N ALA A 216 -22.60 -13.43 14.33
CA ALA A 216 -22.13 -12.16 14.86
C ALA A 216 -21.86 -11.11 13.75
N ASP A 217 -21.61 -9.86 14.11
CA ASP A 217 -21.21 -8.79 13.19
C ASP A 217 -19.77 -8.36 13.52
N ILE A 218 -18.85 -8.68 12.62
CA ILE A 218 -17.43 -8.38 12.77
C ILE A 218 -17.15 -6.86 12.85
N THR A 219 -18.00 -6.03 12.24
CA THR A 219 -17.87 -4.57 12.30
C THR A 219 -18.17 -4.06 13.72
N THR A 220 -19.23 -4.58 14.34
CA THR A 220 -19.56 -4.27 15.75
C THR A 220 -18.44 -4.75 16.69
N ILE A 221 -17.87 -5.93 16.41
CA ILE A 221 -16.73 -6.46 17.19
C ILE A 221 -15.52 -5.54 17.03
N ALA A 222 -15.19 -5.13 15.79
CA ALA A 222 -14.07 -4.22 15.51
C ALA A 222 -14.24 -2.86 16.21
N ASP A 223 -15.45 -2.31 16.20
CA ASP A 223 -15.78 -1.06 16.88
C ASP A 223 -15.62 -1.19 18.38
N GLY A 224 -16.18 -2.26 18.99
CA GLY A 224 -16.06 -2.52 20.40
C GLY A 224 -14.62 -2.71 20.88
N MET A 225 -13.83 -3.51 20.15
CA MET A 225 -12.40 -3.67 20.42
C MET A 225 -11.62 -2.35 20.27
N GLY A 226 -11.95 -1.58 19.23
CA GLY A 226 -11.26 -0.35 18.87
C GLY A 226 -11.46 0.80 19.86
N LEU A 227 -12.46 0.74 20.76
CA LEU A 227 -12.67 1.70 21.85
C LEU A 227 -11.57 1.62 22.92
N ASP A 228 -10.91 0.46 23.06
CA ASP A 228 -9.75 0.36 23.94
C ASP A 228 -8.54 1.07 23.30
N PRO A 229 -7.98 2.15 23.92
CA PRO A 229 -6.85 2.89 23.35
C PRO A 229 -5.59 2.05 23.17
N ARG A 230 -5.46 0.93 23.89
CA ARG A 230 -4.34 -0.01 23.73
C ARG A 230 -4.44 -0.79 22.41
N ILE A 231 -5.61 -0.90 21.81
CA ILE A 231 -5.89 -1.60 20.56
C ILE A 231 -6.03 -0.58 19.41
N GLY A 232 -6.88 0.41 19.57
CA GLY A 232 -7.23 1.42 18.57
C GLY A 232 -8.00 0.84 17.38
N ARG A 233 -8.87 1.63 16.78
CA ARG A 233 -9.79 1.19 15.70
C ARG A 233 -9.12 0.93 14.35
N SER A 234 -8.00 1.61 14.07
CA SER A 234 -7.34 1.54 12.76
C SER A 234 -6.87 0.12 12.43
N PHE A 235 -7.04 -0.29 11.18
CA PHE A 235 -6.67 -1.63 10.64
C PHE A 235 -7.46 -2.80 11.24
N LEU A 236 -8.65 -2.55 11.84
CA LEU A 236 -9.54 -3.61 12.33
C LEU A 236 -10.72 -3.90 11.39
N ASN A 237 -10.68 -3.50 10.14
CA ASN A 237 -11.73 -3.86 9.17
C ASN A 237 -11.43 -5.24 8.57
N ALA A 238 -12.37 -6.16 8.73
CA ALA A 238 -12.36 -7.41 7.98
C ALA A 238 -12.83 -7.18 6.54
N GLY A 239 -12.32 -7.98 5.60
CA GLY A 239 -12.67 -7.88 4.18
C GLY A 239 -11.87 -8.85 3.32
N ILE A 240 -11.59 -8.48 2.08
CA ILE A 240 -10.88 -9.29 1.08
C ILE A 240 -9.38 -9.50 1.40
N GLY A 241 -8.85 -8.90 2.44
CA GLY A 241 -7.43 -8.93 2.77
C GLY A 241 -6.69 -7.66 2.30
N TYR A 242 -5.37 -7.74 2.35
CA TYR A 242 -4.48 -6.67 1.95
C TYR A 242 -3.69 -7.04 0.70
N GLY A 243 -3.32 -6.02 -0.07
CA GLY A 243 -2.44 -6.05 -1.22
C GLY A 243 -1.54 -4.82 -1.21
N GLY A 244 -1.19 -4.35 -2.40
CA GLY A 244 -0.33 -3.20 -2.60
C GLY A 244 1.15 -3.52 -2.52
N SER A 245 1.96 -2.57 -2.86
CA SER A 245 3.42 -2.68 -3.00
C SER A 245 4.20 -2.93 -1.72
N CYS A 246 3.56 -2.80 -0.54
CA CYS A 246 4.27 -2.79 0.74
C CYS A 246 4.02 -4.02 1.59
N PHE A 247 2.77 -4.31 1.99
CA PHE A 247 2.50 -5.35 2.98
C PHE A 247 2.92 -6.75 2.52
N PRO A 248 2.53 -7.25 1.33
CA PRO A 248 2.94 -8.58 0.89
C PRO A 248 4.47 -8.71 0.85
N LYS A 249 5.13 -7.79 0.15
CA LYS A 249 6.58 -7.75 -0.01
C LYS A 249 7.33 -7.70 1.32
N ASP A 250 6.92 -6.82 2.25
CA ASP A 250 7.62 -6.64 3.52
C ASP A 250 7.40 -7.83 4.46
N MET A 251 6.22 -8.47 4.40
CA MET A 251 5.95 -9.72 5.13
C MET A 251 6.87 -10.85 4.65
N ASP A 252 6.99 -11.03 3.32
CA ASP A 252 7.82 -12.06 2.72
C ASP A 252 9.30 -11.85 3.04
N ALA A 253 9.80 -10.61 2.88
CA ALA A 253 11.19 -10.27 3.20
C ALA A 253 11.51 -10.49 4.68
N LEU A 254 10.60 -10.13 5.61
CA LEU A 254 10.80 -10.35 7.03
C LEU A 254 10.81 -11.85 7.38
N LEU A 255 9.93 -12.64 6.77
CA LEU A 255 9.90 -14.11 6.94
C LEU A 255 11.15 -14.76 6.35
N HIS A 256 11.67 -14.25 5.22
CA HIS A 256 12.91 -14.72 4.62
C HIS A 256 14.12 -14.47 5.54
N VAL A 257 14.29 -13.23 6.03
CA VAL A 257 15.37 -12.88 6.99
C VAL A 257 15.28 -13.74 8.27
N ALA A 258 14.08 -13.95 8.78
CA ALA A 258 13.89 -14.81 9.96
C ALA A 258 14.35 -16.25 9.69
N LYS A 259 14.04 -16.80 8.51
CA LYS A 259 14.47 -18.14 8.09
C LYS A 259 15.99 -18.25 7.96
N GLU A 260 16.65 -17.25 7.39
CA GLU A 260 18.12 -17.21 7.29
C GLU A 260 18.82 -17.18 8.67
N ASN A 261 18.12 -16.65 9.68
CA ASN A 261 18.61 -16.60 11.06
C ASN A 261 18.06 -17.72 11.96
N ASP A 262 17.48 -18.78 11.39
CA ASP A 262 16.87 -19.90 12.12
C ASP A 262 15.77 -19.48 13.12
N VAL A 263 15.09 -18.34 12.86
CA VAL A 263 14.00 -17.81 13.68
C VAL A 263 12.66 -18.10 13.03
N ASN A 264 11.71 -18.65 13.80
CA ASN A 264 10.34 -18.89 13.32
C ASN A 264 9.36 -17.81 13.81
N LEU A 265 9.03 -16.85 12.98
CA LEU A 265 8.05 -15.79 13.25
C LEU A 265 6.62 -16.31 13.08
N ARG A 266 6.14 -17.11 14.03
CA ARG A 266 4.88 -17.87 13.95
C ARG A 266 3.66 -16.99 13.72
N VAL A 267 3.55 -15.83 14.38
CA VAL A 267 2.40 -14.91 14.27
C VAL A 267 2.35 -14.28 12.89
N ILE A 268 3.48 -13.81 12.38
CA ILE A 268 3.59 -13.17 11.06
C ILE A 268 3.29 -14.18 9.96
N LYS A 269 3.83 -15.40 10.09
CA LYS A 269 3.54 -16.51 9.15
C LYS A 269 2.06 -16.89 9.14
N ALA A 270 1.41 -16.95 10.30
CA ALA A 270 -0.03 -17.21 10.37
C ALA A 270 -0.83 -16.07 9.72
N ALA A 271 -0.48 -14.82 9.96
CA ALA A 271 -1.14 -13.67 9.36
C ALA A 271 -1.01 -13.67 7.82
N ALA A 272 0.17 -13.95 7.26
CA ALA A 272 0.37 -14.12 5.83
C ALA A 272 -0.53 -15.23 5.26
N LYS A 273 -0.60 -16.38 5.95
CA LYS A 273 -1.42 -17.52 5.53
C LYS A 273 -2.93 -17.20 5.53
N VAL A 274 -3.42 -16.43 6.50
CA VAL A 274 -4.81 -15.96 6.49
C VAL A 274 -5.07 -15.10 5.25
N ASN A 275 -4.18 -14.17 4.93
CA ASN A 275 -4.31 -13.30 3.76
C ASN A 275 -4.36 -14.09 2.43
N GLU A 276 -3.49 -15.08 2.25
CA GLU A 276 -3.49 -15.97 1.07
C GLU A 276 -4.82 -16.68 0.85
N THR A 277 -5.53 -17.02 1.93
CA THR A 277 -6.80 -17.75 1.87
C THR A 277 -8.02 -16.86 1.83
N GLN A 278 -7.86 -15.53 1.85
CA GLN A 278 -8.99 -14.62 1.98
C GLN A 278 -9.80 -14.47 0.70
N ALA A 279 -9.16 -14.36 -0.47
CA ALA A 279 -9.89 -14.32 -1.72
C ALA A 279 -10.66 -15.62 -2.01
N PRO A 280 -10.09 -16.84 -1.84
CA PRO A 280 -10.86 -18.08 -1.84
C PRO A 280 -12.05 -18.10 -0.86
N TYR A 281 -11.88 -17.56 0.34
CA TYR A 281 -12.96 -17.47 1.32
C TYR A 281 -14.11 -16.57 0.84
N VAL A 282 -13.79 -15.37 0.29
CA VAL A 282 -14.81 -14.49 -0.31
C VAL A 282 -15.54 -15.21 -1.44
N LEU A 283 -14.82 -15.92 -2.32
CA LEU A 283 -15.42 -16.68 -3.41
C LEU A 283 -16.28 -17.85 -2.93
N SER A 284 -16.03 -18.42 -1.76
CA SER A 284 -16.87 -19.50 -1.20
C SER A 284 -18.28 -19.05 -0.82
N LYS A 285 -18.49 -17.73 -0.70
CA LYS A 285 -19.83 -17.14 -0.44
C LYS A 285 -20.70 -17.06 -1.72
N LEU A 286 -20.11 -17.31 -2.90
CA LEU A 286 -20.82 -17.28 -4.18
C LEU A 286 -21.06 -18.70 -4.70
N HIS A 287 -22.24 -18.92 -5.26
CA HIS A 287 -22.52 -20.12 -6.05
C HIS A 287 -22.18 -19.84 -7.52
N LEU A 288 -20.90 -20.02 -7.88
CA LEU A 288 -20.39 -19.74 -9.22
C LEU A 288 -20.57 -20.96 -10.11
N GLU A 289 -21.23 -20.75 -11.25
CA GLU A 289 -21.36 -21.71 -12.35
C GLU A 289 -20.62 -21.18 -13.60
N PRO A 290 -20.15 -22.06 -14.51
CA PRO A 290 -19.57 -21.63 -15.78
C PRO A 290 -20.51 -20.68 -16.54
N LYS A 291 -19.92 -19.65 -17.19
CA LYS A 291 -20.63 -18.61 -17.95
C LYS A 291 -21.45 -17.61 -17.10
N MET A 292 -21.45 -17.70 -15.79
CA MET A 292 -21.96 -16.60 -14.98
C MET A 292 -21.10 -15.35 -15.19
N ARG A 293 -21.71 -14.16 -15.07
CA ARG A 293 -21.04 -12.86 -15.18
C ARG A 293 -20.92 -12.22 -13.81
N VAL A 294 -19.71 -11.85 -13.42
CA VAL A 294 -19.42 -11.20 -12.13
C VAL A 294 -18.79 -9.82 -12.36
N ALA A 295 -19.40 -8.80 -11.78
CA ALA A 295 -18.86 -7.45 -11.75
C ALA A 295 -17.93 -7.26 -10.53
N ILE A 296 -16.70 -6.82 -10.74
CA ILE A 296 -15.79 -6.40 -9.67
C ILE A 296 -15.79 -4.88 -9.62
N LEU A 297 -16.25 -4.34 -8.48
CA LEU A 297 -16.33 -2.91 -8.22
C LEU A 297 -15.15 -2.47 -7.35
N GLY A 298 -14.25 -1.68 -7.94
CA GLY A 298 -12.97 -1.31 -7.38
C GLY A 298 -11.88 -2.33 -7.71
N LEU A 299 -10.83 -1.89 -8.39
CA LEU A 299 -9.74 -2.75 -8.89
C LEU A 299 -8.43 -2.51 -8.12
N ALA A 300 -8.08 -1.24 -7.85
CA ALA A 300 -6.90 -0.90 -7.08
C ALA A 300 -6.93 -1.53 -5.68
N PHE A 301 -5.77 -1.77 -5.08
CA PHE A 301 -5.69 -2.44 -3.76
C PHE A 301 -6.34 -1.64 -2.62
N LYS A 302 -6.51 -0.31 -2.81
CA LYS A 302 -7.22 0.62 -1.91
C LYS A 302 -7.70 1.85 -2.68
N PRO A 303 -8.62 2.68 -2.12
CA PRO A 303 -9.02 3.93 -2.76
C PRO A 303 -7.88 4.98 -2.75
N GLY A 304 -7.96 5.95 -3.67
CA GLY A 304 -7.03 7.07 -3.78
C GLY A 304 -5.70 6.74 -4.49
N THR A 305 -5.60 5.59 -5.16
CA THR A 305 -4.44 5.18 -5.96
C THR A 305 -4.85 4.38 -7.18
N ASP A 306 -4.02 4.36 -8.21
CA ASP A 306 -4.13 3.49 -9.39
C ASP A 306 -3.26 2.22 -9.28
N ASP A 307 -2.66 1.96 -8.10
CA ASP A 307 -1.76 0.84 -7.89
C ASP A 307 -2.48 -0.50 -7.83
N MET A 308 -2.13 -1.38 -8.78
CA MET A 308 -2.69 -2.72 -8.95
C MET A 308 -1.78 -3.84 -8.41
N ARG A 309 -0.60 -3.51 -7.86
CA ARG A 309 0.35 -4.52 -7.37
C ARG A 309 -0.27 -5.32 -6.22
N ASP A 310 -0.25 -6.64 -6.34
CA ASP A 310 -0.88 -7.56 -5.38
C ASP A 310 -2.32 -7.19 -5.02
N ALA A 311 -3.06 -6.54 -5.94
CA ALA A 311 -4.44 -6.17 -5.70
C ALA A 311 -5.33 -7.42 -5.56
N PRO A 312 -6.17 -7.51 -4.50
CA PRO A 312 -7.06 -8.66 -4.31
C PRO A 312 -8.03 -8.89 -5.46
N SER A 313 -8.37 -7.85 -6.22
CA SER A 313 -9.20 -7.92 -7.43
C SER A 313 -8.61 -8.84 -8.50
N ILE A 314 -7.28 -8.78 -8.70
CA ILE A 314 -6.58 -9.64 -9.67
C ILE A 314 -6.68 -11.10 -9.23
N LEU A 315 -6.48 -11.39 -7.95
CA LEU A 315 -6.55 -12.75 -7.42
C LEU A 315 -7.98 -13.32 -7.54
N LEU A 316 -9.01 -12.50 -7.27
CA LEU A 316 -10.41 -12.89 -7.49
C LEU A 316 -10.67 -13.20 -8.96
N ALA A 317 -10.28 -12.29 -9.88
CA ALA A 317 -10.48 -12.47 -11.31
C ALA A 317 -9.81 -13.75 -11.81
N HIS A 318 -8.55 -13.99 -11.42
CA HIS A 318 -7.82 -15.20 -11.77
C HIS A 318 -8.55 -16.49 -11.35
N HIS A 319 -9.04 -16.54 -10.09
CA HIS A 319 -9.79 -17.69 -9.59
C HIS A 319 -11.14 -17.90 -10.30
N MET A 320 -11.82 -16.83 -10.72
CA MET A 320 -13.10 -16.88 -11.40
C MET A 320 -12.93 -17.30 -12.87
N VAL A 321 -11.96 -16.70 -13.58
CA VAL A 321 -11.66 -17.05 -14.98
C VAL A 321 -11.22 -18.52 -15.09
N ALA A 322 -10.45 -19.03 -14.13
CA ALA A 322 -10.08 -20.46 -14.09
C ALA A 322 -11.29 -21.42 -13.94
N ARG A 323 -12.46 -20.89 -13.57
CA ARG A 323 -13.75 -21.62 -13.46
C ARG A 323 -14.72 -21.30 -14.59
N ASP A 324 -14.24 -20.72 -15.70
CA ASP A 324 -15.05 -20.31 -16.85
C ASP A 324 -16.15 -19.27 -16.50
N VAL A 325 -15.90 -18.40 -15.51
CA VAL A 325 -16.76 -17.28 -15.12
C VAL A 325 -16.31 -16.02 -15.86
N GLU A 326 -17.28 -15.29 -16.43
CA GLU A 326 -17.03 -14.01 -17.09
C GLU A 326 -16.84 -12.91 -16.05
N VAL A 327 -15.68 -12.24 -16.09
CA VAL A 327 -15.35 -11.15 -15.15
C VAL A 327 -15.35 -9.83 -15.90
N ILE A 328 -15.96 -8.80 -15.31
CA ILE A 328 -15.86 -7.42 -15.75
C ILE A 328 -15.53 -6.53 -14.56
N GLY A 329 -14.53 -5.67 -14.70
CA GLY A 329 -14.12 -4.74 -13.64
C GLY A 329 -14.59 -3.31 -13.89
N TYR A 330 -14.71 -2.55 -12.83
CA TYR A 330 -14.82 -1.09 -12.89
C TYR A 330 -14.00 -0.46 -11.76
N ASP A 331 -13.26 0.57 -12.08
CA ASP A 331 -12.52 1.40 -11.12
C ASP A 331 -12.46 2.85 -11.65
N PRO A 332 -12.56 3.88 -10.79
CA PRO A 332 -12.49 5.27 -11.22
C PRO A 332 -11.20 5.66 -11.95
N ILE A 333 -10.06 5.05 -11.59
CA ILE A 333 -8.75 5.44 -12.10
C ILE A 333 -7.83 4.27 -12.47
N ALA A 334 -7.96 3.12 -11.81
CA ALA A 334 -7.12 1.96 -12.10
C ALA A 334 -7.55 1.24 -13.38
N THR A 335 -6.58 0.63 -14.04
CA THR A 335 -6.81 -0.24 -15.21
C THR A 335 -6.16 -1.60 -14.98
N TRP A 336 -6.69 -2.64 -15.64
CA TRP A 336 -6.21 -4.00 -15.50
C TRP A 336 -6.25 -4.78 -16.82
N GLU A 337 -5.79 -6.02 -16.83
CA GLU A 337 -5.67 -6.87 -18.02
C GLU A 337 -6.96 -7.60 -18.44
N TYR A 338 -8.00 -7.61 -17.59
CA TYR A 338 -9.29 -8.24 -17.87
C TYR A 338 -10.28 -7.23 -18.47
N PRO A 339 -11.47 -7.67 -18.96
CA PRO A 339 -12.51 -6.76 -19.42
C PRO A 339 -12.86 -5.68 -18.37
N GLN A 340 -12.93 -4.44 -18.82
CA GLN A 340 -13.21 -3.28 -17.96
C GLN A 340 -14.35 -2.45 -18.56
N ALA A 341 -15.30 -2.09 -17.70
CA ALA A 341 -16.42 -1.22 -18.03
C ALA A 341 -16.02 0.25 -17.91
N ALA A 342 -16.64 1.10 -18.71
CA ALA A 342 -16.47 2.55 -18.64
C ALA A 342 -17.31 3.21 -17.53
N SER A 343 -18.30 2.49 -16.99
CA SER A 343 -19.15 2.97 -15.88
C SER A 343 -19.61 1.81 -14.99
N VAL A 344 -20.12 2.15 -13.80
CA VAL A 344 -20.73 1.18 -12.88
C VAL A 344 -21.93 0.48 -13.52
N GLU A 345 -22.78 1.23 -14.23
CA GLU A 345 -23.96 0.71 -14.91
C GLU A 345 -23.59 -0.35 -15.96
N GLU A 346 -22.52 -0.10 -16.73
CA GLU A 346 -22.01 -1.05 -17.72
C GLU A 346 -21.44 -2.29 -17.03
N ALA A 347 -20.72 -2.15 -15.94
CA ALA A 347 -20.18 -3.27 -15.17
C ALA A 347 -21.30 -4.16 -14.61
N LEU A 348 -22.34 -3.56 -14.04
CA LEU A 348 -23.48 -4.25 -13.42
C LEU A 348 -24.46 -4.84 -14.44
N LYS A 349 -24.44 -4.37 -15.70
CA LYS A 349 -25.37 -4.85 -16.71
C LYS A 349 -25.25 -6.35 -16.94
N ASP A 350 -26.37 -7.05 -16.79
CA ASP A 350 -26.45 -8.52 -16.95
C ASP A 350 -25.48 -9.31 -16.03
N ALA A 351 -25.00 -8.74 -14.94
CA ALA A 351 -24.20 -9.44 -13.96
C ALA A 351 -25.06 -10.33 -13.06
N ASP A 352 -24.56 -11.51 -12.70
CA ASP A 352 -25.18 -12.43 -11.74
C ASP A 352 -24.77 -12.08 -10.32
N TYR A 353 -23.55 -11.55 -10.13
CA TYR A 353 -23.02 -11.04 -8.86
C TYR A 353 -22.26 -9.73 -9.07
N ALA A 354 -22.27 -8.88 -8.04
CA ALA A 354 -21.34 -7.78 -7.88
C ALA A 354 -20.48 -8.04 -6.63
N ILE A 355 -19.17 -7.75 -6.72
CA ILE A 355 -18.24 -7.84 -5.58
C ILE A 355 -17.62 -6.46 -5.38
N LEU A 356 -17.87 -5.83 -4.22
CA LEU A 356 -17.21 -4.58 -3.83
C LEU A 356 -15.84 -4.91 -3.22
N VAL A 357 -14.78 -4.60 -3.96
CA VAL A 357 -13.39 -4.96 -3.62
C VAL A 357 -12.58 -3.77 -3.13
N THR A 358 -12.87 -2.56 -3.62
CA THR A 358 -12.20 -1.33 -3.19
C THR A 358 -13.24 -0.28 -2.82
N GLU A 359 -13.09 0.29 -1.63
CA GLU A 359 -14.06 1.18 -1.01
C GLU A 359 -13.98 2.63 -1.52
N TRP A 360 -14.01 2.83 -2.84
CA TRP A 360 -14.13 4.14 -3.45
C TRP A 360 -15.41 4.85 -2.99
N GLU A 361 -15.35 6.16 -2.76
CA GLU A 361 -16.50 6.90 -2.24
C GLU A 361 -17.74 6.78 -3.13
N GLU A 362 -17.57 6.77 -4.45
CA GLU A 362 -18.67 6.56 -5.40
C GLU A 362 -19.26 5.16 -5.31
N LEU A 363 -18.42 4.12 -5.08
CA LEU A 363 -18.86 2.73 -5.02
C LEU A 363 -19.58 2.40 -3.70
N VAL A 364 -19.09 2.92 -2.59
CA VAL A 364 -19.74 2.70 -1.29
C VAL A 364 -21.05 3.48 -1.13
N ASN A 365 -21.27 4.51 -1.95
CA ASN A 365 -22.49 5.30 -2.00
C ASN A 365 -23.50 4.86 -3.09
N LEU A 366 -23.24 3.77 -3.82
CA LEU A 366 -24.20 3.26 -4.81
C LEU A 366 -25.53 2.95 -4.14
N ALA A 367 -26.59 3.61 -4.57
CA ALA A 367 -27.94 3.34 -4.09
C ALA A 367 -28.42 1.96 -4.58
N PRO A 368 -29.34 1.28 -3.87
CA PRO A 368 -29.84 -0.04 -4.27
C PRO A 368 -30.36 -0.10 -5.72
N GLU A 369 -30.90 1.01 -6.24
CA GLU A 369 -31.41 1.12 -7.62
C GLU A 369 -30.31 0.96 -8.68
N ALA A 370 -29.05 1.25 -8.37
CA ALA A 370 -27.92 1.09 -9.29
C ALA A 370 -27.77 -0.38 -9.73
N PHE A 371 -28.18 -1.32 -8.90
CA PHE A 371 -28.10 -2.76 -9.16
C PHE A 371 -29.26 -3.28 -10.05
N SER A 372 -30.17 -2.41 -10.52
CA SER A 372 -31.37 -2.81 -11.30
C SER A 372 -31.05 -3.48 -12.65
N GLY A 373 -29.89 -3.20 -13.24
CA GLY A 373 -29.42 -3.81 -14.49
C GLY A 373 -28.90 -5.24 -14.37
N MET A 374 -28.72 -5.76 -13.15
CA MET A 374 -28.20 -7.11 -12.90
C MET A 374 -29.30 -8.18 -13.17
N ARG A 375 -28.87 -9.39 -13.56
CA ARG A 375 -29.77 -10.58 -13.63
C ARG A 375 -30.24 -10.98 -12.23
N GLN A 376 -29.30 -10.96 -11.29
CA GLN A 376 -29.56 -11.20 -9.86
C GLN A 376 -28.93 -10.06 -9.09
N ARG A 377 -29.72 -9.35 -8.32
CA ARG A 377 -29.24 -8.20 -7.50
C ARG A 377 -28.52 -8.70 -6.26
N ARG A 378 -27.35 -9.35 -6.42
CA ARG A 378 -26.55 -9.91 -5.33
C ARG A 378 -25.23 -9.15 -5.21
N LEU A 379 -25.01 -8.53 -4.06
CA LEU A 379 -23.80 -7.81 -3.72
C LEU A 379 -23.04 -8.52 -2.61
N ILE A 380 -21.79 -8.92 -2.91
CA ILE A 380 -20.83 -9.33 -1.89
C ILE A 380 -19.96 -8.11 -1.57
N ASP A 381 -20.09 -7.61 -0.36
CA ASP A 381 -19.28 -6.49 0.11
C ASP A 381 -18.02 -7.01 0.80
N ALA A 382 -16.97 -7.15 0.01
CA ALA A 382 -15.69 -7.66 0.48
C ALA A 382 -14.85 -6.61 1.27
N ARG A 383 -15.45 -5.47 1.59
CA ARG A 383 -14.87 -4.41 2.45
C ARG A 383 -15.73 -4.04 3.63
N ASN A 384 -16.97 -4.54 3.70
CA ASN A 384 -17.97 -4.13 4.70
C ASN A 384 -18.22 -2.60 4.71
N ALA A 385 -18.12 -1.97 3.56
CA ALA A 385 -18.09 -0.51 3.42
C ALA A 385 -19.35 0.08 2.78
N TRP A 386 -20.21 -0.73 2.14
CA TRP A 386 -21.41 -0.24 1.46
C TRP A 386 -22.38 0.42 2.45
N LYS A 387 -22.74 1.67 2.19
CA LYS A 387 -23.50 2.49 3.13
C LYS A 387 -24.98 2.04 3.31
N PHE A 388 -25.52 1.35 2.31
CA PHE A 388 -26.88 0.83 2.34
C PHE A 388 -27.00 -0.59 2.88
N ALA A 389 -25.97 -1.15 3.47
CA ALA A 389 -25.95 -2.52 4.00
C ALA A 389 -27.02 -2.80 5.08
N ARG A 390 -27.54 -1.76 5.76
CA ARG A 390 -28.63 -1.87 6.75
C ARG A 390 -30.03 -1.79 6.16
N ASP A 391 -30.15 -1.16 4.99
CA ASP A 391 -31.39 -1.03 4.21
C ASP A 391 -31.07 -1.24 2.72
N PRO A 392 -30.81 -2.50 2.31
CA PRO A 392 -30.34 -2.83 0.98
C PRO A 392 -31.44 -2.82 -0.08
N GLY A 393 -32.69 -2.48 0.27
CA GLY A 393 -33.82 -2.57 -0.63
C GLY A 393 -34.04 -4.00 -1.12
N ASP A 394 -34.03 -4.19 -2.45
CA ASP A 394 -34.16 -5.51 -3.08
C ASP A 394 -32.79 -6.15 -3.47
N VAL A 395 -31.69 -5.58 -3.00
CA VAL A 395 -30.34 -6.16 -3.18
C VAL A 395 -30.08 -7.23 -2.11
N ALA A 396 -29.80 -8.45 -2.55
CA ALA A 396 -29.34 -9.50 -1.65
C ALA A 396 -27.87 -9.19 -1.26
N TYR A 397 -27.73 -8.53 -0.10
CA TYR A 397 -26.45 -8.08 0.43
C TYR A 397 -25.80 -9.14 1.32
N GLU A 398 -24.51 -9.36 1.13
CA GLU A 398 -23.69 -10.18 2.02
C GLU A 398 -22.34 -9.50 2.27
N GLY A 399 -21.98 -9.30 3.54
CA GLY A 399 -20.66 -8.83 3.97
C GLY A 399 -19.77 -9.97 4.45
N ILE A 400 -18.53 -9.65 4.78
CA ILE A 400 -17.55 -10.57 5.35
C ILE A 400 -17.67 -10.55 6.87
N GLY A 401 -18.01 -11.69 7.49
CA GLY A 401 -18.23 -11.75 8.94
C GLY A 401 -19.45 -10.96 9.40
N ARG A 402 -20.45 -10.78 8.51
CA ARG A 402 -21.68 -10.05 8.80
C ARG A 402 -22.87 -10.91 8.49
N MET A 403 -23.65 -11.22 9.51
CA MET A 403 -24.86 -12.00 9.33
C MET A 403 -25.83 -11.30 8.39
N GLN A 404 -26.36 -12.04 7.40
CA GLN A 404 -27.59 -11.65 6.70
C GLN A 404 -28.72 -11.62 7.73
N ARG A 405 -29.27 -10.45 8.04
CA ARG A 405 -30.58 -10.42 8.66
C ARG A 405 -31.60 -10.81 7.59
N PRO A 406 -32.40 -11.90 7.77
CA PRO A 406 -33.49 -12.14 6.85
C PRO A 406 -34.38 -10.89 6.85
N SER A 407 -34.62 -10.34 5.65
CA SER A 407 -35.67 -9.34 5.45
C SER A 407 -36.97 -9.92 5.96
N ASN A 408 -37.59 -9.29 6.96
CA ASN A 408 -38.86 -9.62 7.59
C ASN A 408 -38.84 -10.65 8.74
N THR A 409 -38.45 -10.19 9.92
CA THR A 409 -39.15 -10.66 11.12
C THR A 409 -40.07 -9.53 11.59
N PRO A 410 -41.39 -9.69 11.61
CA PRO A 410 -42.28 -8.69 12.20
C PRO A 410 -41.88 -8.54 13.67
N THR A 411 -41.65 -7.30 14.09
CA THR A 411 -41.57 -6.97 15.51
C THR A 411 -42.92 -7.36 16.13
N SER A 412 -42.97 -8.53 16.78
CA SER A 412 -44.07 -8.85 17.66
C SER A 412 -44.01 -7.93 18.87
N ASN A 413 -45.11 -7.26 19.10
CA ASN A 413 -45.49 -6.31 20.15
C ASN A 413 -44.94 -6.64 21.54
#